data_4e67316ce55c8474dbf7a24abd52761d
#
_entry.id   4e67316ce55c8474dbf7a24abd52761d
#
_cell.length_a   1.000
_cell.length_b   1.000
_cell.length_c   1.000
_cell.angle_alpha   90.00
_cell.angle_beta   90.00
_cell.angle_gamma   90.00
#
_symmetry.space_group_name_H-M   'P 1'
#
loop_
_entity.id
_entity.type
_entity.pdbx_description
1 polymer ?
#
loop_
_entity_poly.entity_id
_entity_poly.type
_entity_poly.pdbx_seq_one_letter_code
_entity_poly.pdbx_strand_id
1 'polypeptide(L)'
;MLLGVLDDHSRLCCHLQWYLDETADSLIHGLSQAIQKRGRPRALMTDNGAAMLAAETTEGLERLGIVHQTTLAYTPEQNAKQECFWAQVEGRLIAMLEGEPQLTLTLLNDATQAWAEHEYQRKEHKEIRESPLARALRDPSLVRPSPSSEELRRAFRTETTRKQRRSDGTLTVGGVRFEVPARYRALVRLSVRVARWDLSSVDLVDPRTGAHLCTLLPLDKQKNADGVRRILAPGVDPLGGAAPPPSGIAPHLRALMQDYAASGLPPAYLPRDTSVQANESSPDLDLDAEGDADLTDQENE
;
A
#
# COMPACT_ATOMS: atom_id res chain seq x y z
N MET A 1 4.39 -12.75 11.78
CA MET A 1 3.83 -11.60 12.54
C MET A 1 2.40 -11.33 12.10
N LEU A 2 1.48 -10.97 13.00
CA LEU A 2 0.14 -10.48 12.65
C LEU A 2 0.08 -8.97 12.87
N LEU A 3 -0.26 -8.21 11.84
CA LEU A 3 -0.46 -6.77 11.89
C LEU A 3 -1.95 -6.46 11.91
N GLY A 4 -2.39 -5.69 12.90
CA GLY A 4 -3.77 -5.21 13.02
C GLY A 4 -3.84 -3.70 13.13
N VAL A 5 -4.80 -3.10 12.42
CA VAL A 5 -5.13 -1.67 12.49
C VAL A 5 -6.58 -1.53 12.96
N LEU A 6 -6.76 -0.93 14.11
CA LEU A 6 -8.06 -0.80 14.78
C LEU A 6 -8.50 0.67 14.82
N ASP A 7 -9.76 0.94 14.48
CA ASP A 7 -10.33 2.27 14.70
C ASP A 7 -10.72 2.48 16.16
N ASP A 8 -10.19 3.53 16.76
CA ASP A 8 -10.38 3.81 18.19
C ASP A 8 -11.83 4.10 18.58
N HIS A 9 -12.58 4.76 17.70
CA HIS A 9 -13.96 5.13 17.96
C HIS A 9 -14.93 3.96 17.83
N SER A 10 -14.88 3.28 16.70
CA SER A 10 -15.84 2.22 16.36
C SER A 10 -15.39 0.81 16.74
N ARG A 11 -14.14 0.62 17.09
CA ARG A 11 -13.49 -0.70 17.23
C ARG A 11 -13.45 -1.49 15.92
N LEU A 12 -13.69 -0.82 14.79
CA LEU A 12 -13.60 -1.45 13.47
C LEU A 12 -12.17 -1.93 13.22
N CYS A 13 -12.01 -3.18 12.84
CA CYS A 13 -10.76 -3.70 12.34
C CYS A 13 -10.55 -3.20 10.91
N CYS A 14 -9.74 -2.18 10.73
CA CYS A 14 -9.47 -1.57 9.43
C CYS A 14 -8.62 -2.46 8.54
N HIS A 15 -7.70 -3.20 9.15
CA HIS A 15 -6.86 -4.18 8.47
C HIS A 15 -6.34 -5.21 9.48
N LEU A 16 -6.24 -6.48 9.06
CA LEU A 16 -5.68 -7.57 9.85
C LEU A 16 -5.02 -8.57 8.90
N GLN A 17 -3.71 -8.74 8.96
CA GLN A 17 -2.98 -9.58 8.02
C GLN A 17 -1.72 -10.17 8.62
N TRP A 18 -1.41 -11.43 8.25
CA TRP A 18 -0.17 -12.11 8.58
C TRP A 18 0.92 -11.78 7.59
N TYR A 19 2.12 -11.54 8.11
CA TYR A 19 3.35 -11.31 7.36
C TYR A 19 4.44 -12.26 7.84
N LEU A 20 5.43 -12.51 6.98
CA LEU A 20 6.57 -13.38 7.32
C LEU A 20 7.58 -12.66 8.22
N ASP A 21 7.64 -11.33 8.13
CA ASP A 21 8.60 -10.50 8.87
C ASP A 21 7.92 -9.29 9.53
N GLU A 22 8.67 -8.65 10.44
CA GLU A 22 8.28 -7.41 11.11
C GLU A 22 9.18 -6.27 10.61
N THR A 23 8.83 -5.75 9.44
CA THR A 23 9.57 -4.69 8.78
C THR A 23 8.70 -3.45 8.57
N ALA A 24 9.36 -2.32 8.26
CA ALA A 24 8.65 -1.11 7.84
C ALA A 24 7.80 -1.37 6.58
N ASP A 25 8.25 -2.26 5.71
CA ASP A 25 7.55 -2.63 4.46
C ASP A 25 6.22 -3.31 4.76
N SER A 26 6.23 -4.32 5.65
CA SER A 26 5.02 -5.01 6.09
C SER A 26 4.04 -4.07 6.77
N LEU A 27 4.55 -3.16 7.63
CA LEU A 27 3.73 -2.13 8.27
C LEU A 27 3.11 -1.18 7.24
N ILE A 28 3.90 -0.64 6.32
CA ILE A 28 3.43 0.31 5.30
C ILE A 28 2.42 -0.34 4.37
N HIS A 29 2.63 -1.61 4.00
CA HIS A 29 1.65 -2.37 3.22
C HIS A 29 0.32 -2.47 3.97
N GLY A 30 0.33 -2.89 5.24
CA GLY A 30 -0.88 -3.00 6.07
C GLY A 30 -1.58 -1.67 6.28
N LEU A 31 -0.83 -0.59 6.55
CA LEU A 31 -1.38 0.77 6.65
C LEU A 31 -2.00 1.24 5.34
N SER A 32 -1.35 0.98 4.21
CA SER A 32 -1.88 1.33 2.90
C SER A 32 -3.19 0.59 2.62
N GLN A 33 -3.27 -0.70 2.93
CA GLN A 33 -4.50 -1.49 2.82
C GLN A 33 -5.62 -0.94 3.74
N ALA A 34 -5.30 -0.60 4.99
CA ALA A 34 -6.25 -0.01 5.92
C ALA A 34 -6.80 1.32 5.39
N ILE A 35 -5.93 2.21 4.91
CA ILE A 35 -6.29 3.52 4.37
C ILE A 35 -7.14 3.38 3.10
N GLN A 36 -6.80 2.46 2.20
CA GLN A 36 -7.58 2.22 0.98
C GLN A 36 -8.98 1.70 1.28
N LYS A 37 -9.11 0.78 2.24
CA LYS A 37 -10.39 0.17 2.59
C LYS A 37 -11.30 1.09 3.40
N ARG A 38 -10.74 1.88 4.32
CA ARG A 38 -11.50 2.57 5.37
C ARG A 38 -11.32 4.08 5.38
N GLY A 39 -10.54 4.62 4.45
CA GLY A 39 -10.24 6.05 4.40
C GLY A 39 -9.04 6.45 5.25
N ARG A 40 -8.65 7.71 5.14
CA ARG A 40 -7.46 8.26 5.78
C ARG A 40 -7.75 8.67 7.23
N PRO A 41 -7.07 8.12 8.25
CA PRO A 41 -7.26 8.52 9.63
C PRO A 41 -6.75 9.94 9.91
N ARG A 42 -7.19 10.56 10.99
CA ARG A 42 -6.66 11.85 11.46
C ARG A 42 -5.34 11.67 12.21
N ALA A 43 -5.26 10.63 13.00
CA ALA A 43 -4.09 10.26 13.76
C ALA A 43 -3.92 8.73 13.74
N LEU A 44 -2.69 8.29 13.88
CA LEU A 44 -2.32 6.89 14.10
C LEU A 44 -1.53 6.80 15.41
N MET A 45 -1.99 5.96 16.32
CA MET A 45 -1.25 5.64 17.53
C MET A 45 -0.53 4.29 17.33
N THR A 46 0.73 4.23 17.68
CA THR A 46 1.55 3.02 17.62
C THR A 46 2.36 2.86 18.90
N ASP A 47 2.93 1.70 19.09
CA ASP A 47 4.04 1.54 20.04
C ASP A 47 5.34 2.16 19.48
N ASN A 48 6.45 1.97 20.19
CA ASN A 48 7.76 2.48 19.81
C ASN A 48 8.61 1.43 19.04
N GLY A 49 7.97 0.48 18.36
CA GLY A 49 8.64 -0.52 17.54
C GLY A 49 9.49 0.11 16.42
N ALA A 50 10.58 -0.55 16.03
CA ALA A 50 11.50 -0.02 15.02
C ALA A 50 10.82 0.29 13.67
N ALA A 51 9.88 -0.56 13.25
CA ALA A 51 9.10 -0.34 12.03
C ALA A 51 8.20 0.90 12.13
N MET A 52 7.64 1.17 13.31
CA MET A 52 6.76 2.32 13.57
C MET A 52 7.52 3.65 13.55
N LEU A 53 8.77 3.64 14.02
CA LEU A 53 9.64 4.83 14.07
C LEU A 53 10.54 4.98 12.83
N ALA A 54 10.47 4.06 11.88
CA ALA A 54 11.23 4.14 10.64
C ALA A 54 10.91 5.43 9.86
N ALA A 55 11.91 5.99 9.20
CA ALA A 55 11.75 7.23 8.42
C ALA A 55 10.66 7.09 7.36
N GLU A 56 10.58 5.93 6.71
CA GLU A 56 9.54 5.61 5.74
C GLU A 56 8.14 5.77 6.33
N THR A 57 7.93 5.30 7.56
CA THR A 57 6.64 5.36 8.25
C THR A 57 6.32 6.79 8.68
N THR A 58 7.24 7.44 9.39
CA THR A 58 7.01 8.77 9.99
C THR A 58 6.83 9.85 8.92
N GLU A 59 7.72 9.91 7.93
CA GLU A 59 7.61 10.86 6.82
C GLU A 59 6.38 10.56 5.93
N GLY A 60 6.05 9.28 5.75
CA GLY A 60 4.87 8.87 4.99
C GLY A 60 3.57 9.33 5.63
N LEU A 61 3.44 9.16 6.94
CA LEU A 61 2.29 9.64 7.71
C LEU A 61 2.18 11.16 7.67
N GLU A 62 3.29 11.88 7.81
CA GLU A 62 3.34 13.34 7.71
C GLU A 62 2.86 13.83 6.35
N ARG A 63 3.36 13.25 5.24
CA ARG A 63 2.93 13.60 3.87
C ARG A 63 1.44 13.34 3.63
N LEU A 64 0.89 12.33 4.29
CA LEU A 64 -0.55 12.02 4.24
C LEU A 64 -1.37 12.92 5.18
N GLY A 65 -0.73 13.80 5.96
CA GLY A 65 -1.39 14.62 6.97
C GLY A 65 -2.05 13.79 8.06
N ILE A 66 -1.40 12.70 8.46
CA ILE A 66 -1.78 11.82 9.56
C ILE A 66 -0.87 12.12 10.74
N VAL A 67 -1.45 12.52 11.88
CA VAL A 67 -0.68 12.76 13.10
C VAL A 67 -0.19 11.41 13.64
N HIS A 68 1.12 11.23 13.72
CA HIS A 68 1.69 10.05 14.35
C HIS A 68 1.86 10.28 15.85
N GLN A 69 1.27 9.41 16.63
CA GLN A 69 1.36 9.41 18.09
C GLN A 69 1.95 8.08 18.55
N THR A 70 2.93 8.13 19.43
CA THR A 70 3.48 6.91 20.04
C THR A 70 3.00 6.79 21.49
N THR A 71 2.83 5.55 21.94
CA THR A 71 2.51 5.28 23.34
C THR A 71 3.63 5.74 24.25
N LEU A 72 3.28 6.28 25.42
CA LEU A 72 4.25 6.62 26.44
C LEU A 72 4.82 5.31 27.04
N ALA A 73 6.11 5.34 27.34
CA ALA A 73 6.75 4.21 28.01
C ALA A 73 6.05 3.95 29.37
N TYR A 74 5.84 2.68 29.68
CA TYR A 74 5.20 2.22 30.94
C TYR A 74 3.75 2.68 31.17
N THR A 75 2.98 2.95 30.09
CA THR A 75 1.56 3.28 30.16
C THR A 75 0.70 2.28 29.36
N PRO A 76 0.54 1.05 29.88
CA PRO A 76 -0.18 -0.02 29.16
C PRO A 76 -1.65 0.33 28.86
N GLU A 77 -2.27 1.22 29.66
CA GLU A 77 -3.66 1.64 29.45
C GLU A 77 -3.90 2.26 28.07
N GLN A 78 -2.87 2.86 27.47
CA GLN A 78 -2.97 3.44 26.14
C GLN A 78 -3.18 2.38 25.05
N ASN A 79 -2.79 1.13 25.31
CA ASN A 79 -2.92 0.02 24.35
C ASN A 79 -4.02 -0.99 24.71
N ALA A 80 -4.75 -0.76 25.80
CA ALA A 80 -5.75 -1.71 26.33
C ALA A 80 -6.80 -2.15 25.30
N LYS A 81 -7.20 -1.26 24.40
CA LYS A 81 -8.16 -1.59 23.33
C LYS A 81 -7.59 -2.57 22.32
N GLN A 82 -6.32 -2.39 21.98
CA GLN A 82 -5.60 -3.29 21.09
C GLN A 82 -5.37 -4.66 21.79
N GLU A 83 -5.05 -4.66 23.07
CA GLU A 83 -4.91 -5.89 23.85
C GLU A 83 -6.23 -6.69 23.93
N CYS A 84 -7.35 -6.01 24.16
CA CYS A 84 -8.67 -6.61 24.10
C CYS A 84 -9.00 -7.20 22.72
N PHE A 85 -8.55 -6.55 21.66
CA PHE A 85 -8.70 -7.06 20.31
C PHE A 85 -7.86 -8.31 20.08
N TRP A 86 -6.59 -8.31 20.51
CA TRP A 86 -5.72 -9.48 20.41
C TRP A 86 -6.25 -10.67 21.17
N ALA A 87 -6.80 -10.46 22.36
CA ALA A 87 -7.46 -11.53 23.12
C ALA A 87 -8.63 -12.18 22.36
N GLN A 88 -9.36 -11.42 21.54
CA GLN A 88 -10.40 -11.97 20.68
C GLN A 88 -9.81 -12.74 19.48
N VAL A 89 -8.73 -12.24 18.89
CA VAL A 89 -8.02 -12.95 17.81
C VAL A 89 -7.54 -14.31 18.33
N GLU A 90 -6.87 -14.34 19.47
CA GLU A 90 -6.36 -15.57 20.09
C GLU A 90 -7.49 -16.53 20.49
N GLY A 91 -8.47 -16.04 21.24
CA GLY A 91 -9.54 -16.86 21.79
C GLY A 91 -10.58 -17.33 20.77
N ARG A 92 -10.61 -16.73 19.58
CA ARG A 92 -11.59 -17.06 18.55
C ARG A 92 -10.93 -17.52 17.24
N LEU A 93 -10.21 -16.66 16.56
CA LEU A 93 -9.63 -16.99 15.25
C LEU A 93 -8.58 -18.11 15.39
N ILE A 94 -7.59 -17.94 16.26
CA ILE A 94 -6.51 -18.93 16.42
C ILE A 94 -7.07 -20.25 16.94
N ALA A 95 -7.98 -20.23 17.92
CA ALA A 95 -8.62 -21.43 18.42
C ALA A 95 -9.38 -22.22 17.33
N MET A 96 -9.96 -21.55 16.33
CA MET A 96 -10.63 -22.21 15.20
C MET A 96 -9.66 -22.81 14.17
N LEU A 97 -8.39 -22.42 14.21
CA LEU A 97 -7.32 -22.91 13.34
C LEU A 97 -6.46 -24.00 14.01
N GLU A 98 -6.63 -24.24 15.31
CA GLU A 98 -5.77 -25.15 16.08
C GLU A 98 -5.73 -26.58 15.52
N GLY A 99 -6.80 -27.05 14.91
CA GLY A 99 -6.86 -28.39 14.30
C GLY A 99 -6.28 -28.48 12.88
N GLU A 100 -5.77 -27.40 12.30
CA GLU A 100 -5.24 -27.41 10.94
C GLU A 100 -3.74 -27.74 10.93
N PRO A 101 -3.33 -28.93 10.40
CA PRO A 101 -1.94 -29.35 10.43
C PRO A 101 -1.06 -28.65 9.40
N GLN A 102 -1.64 -28.01 8.39
CA GLN A 102 -0.90 -27.37 7.28
C GLN A 102 -1.30 -25.89 7.14
N LEU A 103 -0.88 -25.07 8.10
CA LEU A 103 -1.08 -23.64 8.08
C LEU A 103 -0.14 -22.99 7.06
N THR A 104 -0.69 -22.58 5.91
CA THR A 104 0.02 -21.73 4.95
C THR A 104 -0.29 -20.26 5.23
N LEU A 105 0.59 -19.35 4.79
CA LEU A 105 0.36 -17.91 4.95
C LEU A 105 -0.91 -17.44 4.22
N THR A 106 -1.20 -18.00 3.05
CA THR A 106 -2.42 -17.73 2.30
C THR A 106 -3.65 -18.15 3.09
N LEU A 107 -3.67 -19.39 3.59
CA LEU A 107 -4.78 -19.90 4.38
C LEU A 107 -5.03 -19.06 5.65
N LEU A 108 -3.95 -18.70 6.36
CA LEU A 108 -4.03 -17.82 7.54
C LEU A 108 -4.66 -16.47 7.17
N ASN A 109 -4.27 -15.87 6.06
CA ASN A 109 -4.81 -14.59 5.63
C ASN A 109 -6.26 -14.69 5.19
N ASP A 110 -6.64 -15.70 4.43
CA ASP A 110 -8.03 -15.92 4.00
C ASP A 110 -8.96 -16.14 5.20
N ALA A 111 -8.54 -16.99 6.14
CA ALA A 111 -9.28 -17.24 7.37
C ALA A 111 -9.42 -15.96 8.24
N THR A 112 -8.33 -15.19 8.34
CA THR A 112 -8.29 -13.94 9.11
C THR A 112 -9.21 -12.88 8.52
N GLN A 113 -9.20 -12.69 7.19
CA GLN A 113 -10.10 -11.74 6.54
C GLN A 113 -11.58 -12.17 6.70
N ALA A 114 -11.87 -13.46 6.49
CA ALA A 114 -13.22 -13.98 6.66
C ALA A 114 -13.74 -13.79 8.09
N TRP A 115 -12.92 -14.10 9.09
CA TRP A 115 -13.27 -13.90 10.49
C TRP A 115 -13.49 -12.42 10.82
N ALA A 116 -12.57 -11.54 10.39
CA ALA A 116 -12.66 -10.11 10.67
C ALA A 116 -13.93 -9.50 10.06
N GLU A 117 -14.22 -9.77 8.79
CA GLU A 117 -15.35 -9.15 8.07
C GLU A 117 -16.71 -9.77 8.40
N HIS A 118 -16.79 -11.06 8.66
CA HIS A 118 -18.07 -11.75 8.86
C HIS A 118 -18.42 -12.09 10.32
N GLU A 119 -17.42 -12.19 11.21
CA GLU A 119 -17.68 -12.39 12.64
C GLU A 119 -17.36 -11.14 13.44
N TYR A 120 -16.10 -10.72 13.54
CA TYR A 120 -15.67 -9.65 14.43
C TYR A 120 -16.41 -8.33 14.18
N GLN A 121 -16.47 -7.88 12.95
CA GLN A 121 -17.06 -6.58 12.58
C GLN A 121 -18.58 -6.53 12.76
N ARG A 122 -19.25 -7.68 12.75
CA ARG A 122 -20.71 -7.78 12.79
C ARG A 122 -21.26 -8.15 14.15
N LYS A 123 -20.42 -8.69 15.03
CA LYS A 123 -20.82 -9.06 16.38
C LYS A 123 -20.92 -7.85 17.29
N GLU A 124 -21.91 -7.81 18.19
CA GLU A 124 -22.03 -6.78 19.21
C GLU A 124 -20.78 -6.75 20.09
N HIS A 125 -20.12 -5.59 20.17
CA HIS A 125 -18.98 -5.33 21.01
C HIS A 125 -19.45 -4.87 22.40
N LYS A 126 -19.00 -5.54 23.48
CA LYS A 126 -19.48 -5.33 24.84
C LYS A 126 -19.38 -3.87 25.31
N GLU A 127 -18.33 -3.18 24.98
CA GLU A 127 -18.07 -1.80 25.43
C GLU A 127 -18.98 -0.78 24.69
N ILE A 128 -19.08 -0.89 23.37
CA ILE A 128 -19.82 0.06 22.55
C ILE A 128 -21.29 -0.28 22.35
N ARG A 129 -21.74 -1.48 22.80
CA ARG A 129 -23.13 -1.99 22.76
C ARG A 129 -23.74 -2.04 21.36
N GLU A 130 -22.92 -2.16 20.36
CA GLU A 130 -23.29 -2.32 18.95
C GLU A 130 -22.17 -3.01 18.19
N SER A 131 -22.38 -3.38 16.93
CA SER A 131 -21.30 -3.94 16.12
C SER A 131 -20.33 -2.86 15.66
N PRO A 132 -19.02 -3.16 15.57
CA PRO A 132 -18.02 -2.22 15.05
C PRO A 132 -18.42 -1.62 13.69
N LEU A 133 -18.95 -2.44 12.79
CA LEU A 133 -19.41 -2.01 11.48
C LEU A 133 -20.57 -1.01 11.56
N ALA A 134 -21.60 -1.30 12.38
CA ALA A 134 -22.74 -0.42 12.53
C ALA A 134 -22.32 0.95 13.09
N ARG A 135 -21.42 0.96 14.08
CA ARG A 135 -20.89 2.19 14.66
C ARG A 135 -20.07 3.00 13.65
N ALA A 136 -19.20 2.35 12.86
CA ALA A 136 -18.42 3.00 11.83
C ALA A 136 -19.29 3.65 10.74
N LEU A 137 -20.39 2.99 10.35
CA LEU A 137 -21.30 3.49 9.32
C LEU A 137 -22.24 4.60 9.79
N ARG A 138 -22.42 4.78 11.10
CA ARG A 138 -23.33 5.79 11.66
C ARG A 138 -22.82 7.21 11.43
N ASP A 139 -21.51 7.43 11.50
CA ASP A 139 -20.88 8.75 11.39
C ASP A 139 -19.93 8.86 10.17
N PRO A 140 -20.46 8.78 8.94
CA PRO A 140 -19.63 8.83 7.73
C PRO A 140 -18.90 10.17 7.56
N SER A 141 -19.36 11.25 8.19
CA SER A 141 -18.72 12.58 8.18
C SER A 141 -17.34 12.61 8.84
N LEU A 142 -17.01 11.64 9.67
CA LEU A 142 -15.70 11.52 10.32
C LEU A 142 -14.65 10.89 9.40
N VAL A 143 -15.07 10.21 8.34
CA VAL A 143 -14.18 9.52 7.39
C VAL A 143 -13.60 10.53 6.42
N ARG A 144 -12.27 10.64 6.36
CA ARG A 144 -11.57 11.37 5.31
C ARG A 144 -11.39 10.42 4.10
N PRO A 145 -11.55 10.93 2.85
CA PRO A 145 -11.39 10.11 1.67
C PRO A 145 -9.99 9.47 1.61
N SER A 146 -9.93 8.27 1.06
CA SER A 146 -8.66 7.62 0.77
C SER A 146 -7.91 8.40 -0.31
N PRO A 147 -6.60 8.58 -0.18
CA PRO A 147 -5.77 9.05 -1.28
C PRO A 147 -5.75 8.00 -2.41
N SER A 148 -5.35 8.41 -3.60
CA SER A 148 -5.12 7.48 -4.70
C SER A 148 -4.02 6.48 -4.36
N SER A 149 -4.02 5.33 -5.05
CA SER A 149 -2.95 4.33 -4.86
C SER A 149 -1.56 4.90 -5.19
N GLU A 150 -1.49 5.83 -6.14
CA GLU A 150 -0.25 6.50 -6.49
C GLU A 150 0.23 7.46 -5.39
N GLU A 151 -0.67 8.25 -4.79
CA GLU A 151 -0.35 9.11 -3.64
C GLU A 151 0.13 8.29 -2.45
N LEU A 152 -0.52 7.15 -2.15
CA LEU A 152 -0.08 6.25 -1.10
C LEU A 152 1.31 5.69 -1.36
N ARG A 153 1.57 5.21 -2.59
CA ARG A 153 2.88 4.70 -2.99
C ARG A 153 3.97 5.75 -2.84
N ARG A 154 3.69 6.99 -3.22
CA ARG A 154 4.64 8.10 -3.13
C ARG A 154 4.84 8.61 -1.71
N ALA A 155 3.80 8.56 -0.88
CA ALA A 155 3.84 9.08 0.48
C ALA A 155 4.91 8.37 1.33
N PHE A 156 5.03 7.06 1.20
CA PHE A 156 5.94 6.24 2.00
C PHE A 156 7.36 6.08 1.41
N ARG A 157 7.70 6.83 0.35
CA ARG A 157 9.06 6.88 -0.18
C ARG A 157 9.93 7.83 0.65
N THR A 158 11.14 7.38 1.01
CA THR A 158 12.12 8.23 1.72
C THR A 158 12.93 9.07 0.74
N GLU A 159 13.28 10.28 1.16
CA GLU A 159 14.09 11.18 0.37
C GLU A 159 15.58 10.92 0.60
N THR A 160 16.35 10.86 -0.47
CA THR A 160 17.80 10.71 -0.43
C THR A 160 18.44 11.51 -1.55
N THR A 161 19.63 12.09 -1.28
CA THR A 161 20.40 12.80 -2.31
C THR A 161 21.40 11.85 -2.97
N ARG A 162 21.43 11.83 -4.29
CA ARG A 162 22.35 11.03 -5.08
C ARG A 162 23.13 11.91 -6.07
N LYS A 163 24.37 11.51 -6.34
CA LYS A 163 25.21 12.17 -7.35
C LYS A 163 24.91 11.59 -8.72
N GLN A 164 24.66 12.47 -9.68
CA GLN A 164 24.49 12.06 -11.07
C GLN A 164 25.85 11.74 -11.71
N ARG A 165 25.92 10.66 -12.49
CA ARG A 165 27.06 10.35 -13.34
C ARG A 165 26.99 11.21 -14.59
N ARG A 166 28.03 12.05 -14.79
CA ARG A 166 28.08 12.96 -15.96
C ARG A 166 28.31 12.24 -17.28
N SER A 167 28.96 11.07 -17.26
CA SER A 167 29.32 10.33 -18.47
C SER A 167 28.11 9.78 -19.22
N ASP A 168 27.08 9.32 -18.48
CA ASP A 168 25.92 8.63 -19.06
C ASP A 168 24.58 9.22 -18.60
N GLY A 169 24.59 10.24 -17.75
CA GLY A 169 23.36 10.88 -17.27
C GLY A 169 22.52 9.95 -16.39
N THR A 170 23.15 9.04 -15.65
CA THR A 170 22.44 8.11 -14.76
C THR A 170 22.72 8.42 -13.29
N LEU A 171 21.87 7.91 -12.40
CA LEU A 171 22.12 7.84 -10.97
C LEU A 171 21.94 6.41 -10.48
N THR A 172 22.56 6.07 -9.35
CA THR A 172 22.47 4.73 -8.76
C THR A 172 21.81 4.80 -7.40
N VAL A 173 20.78 3.95 -7.20
CA VAL A 173 20.09 3.76 -5.93
C VAL A 173 19.93 2.26 -5.69
N GLY A 174 20.30 1.78 -4.50
CA GLY A 174 20.18 0.36 -4.15
C GLY A 174 20.85 -0.59 -5.15
N GLY A 175 21.96 -0.18 -5.79
CA GLY A 175 22.64 -0.97 -6.84
C GLY A 175 22.00 -0.88 -8.24
N VAL A 176 20.79 -0.32 -8.36
CA VAL A 176 20.07 -0.16 -9.62
C VAL A 176 20.42 1.21 -10.25
N ARG A 177 20.65 1.23 -11.56
CA ARG A 177 20.87 2.48 -12.31
C ARG A 177 19.56 2.99 -12.89
N PHE A 178 19.34 4.30 -12.74
CA PHE A 178 18.17 5.00 -13.25
C PHE A 178 18.60 6.05 -14.26
N GLU A 179 17.86 6.18 -15.36
CA GLU A 179 18.09 7.17 -16.37
C GLU A 179 17.53 8.53 -15.93
N VAL A 180 18.34 9.59 -16.06
CA VAL A 180 17.93 10.95 -15.74
C VAL A 180 17.60 11.68 -17.04
N PRO A 181 16.39 12.23 -17.19
CA PRO A 181 16.01 12.99 -18.38
C PRO A 181 16.97 14.12 -18.69
N ALA A 182 17.22 14.37 -19.99
CA ALA A 182 18.20 15.33 -20.47
C ALA A 182 18.08 16.73 -19.85
N ARG A 183 16.84 17.16 -19.57
CA ARG A 183 16.56 18.47 -18.93
C ARG A 183 17.16 18.62 -17.52
N TYR A 184 17.48 17.53 -16.84
CA TYR A 184 18.07 17.55 -15.50
C TYR A 184 19.57 17.18 -15.49
N ARG A 185 20.20 16.98 -16.66
CA ARG A 185 21.61 16.58 -16.75
C ARG A 185 22.59 17.61 -16.21
N ALA A 186 22.20 18.87 -16.12
CA ALA A 186 23.03 19.93 -15.53
C ALA A 186 23.17 19.79 -13.99
N LEU A 187 22.25 19.09 -13.34
CA LEU A 187 22.25 18.93 -11.89
C LEU A 187 23.28 17.90 -11.45
N VAL A 188 24.21 18.29 -10.59
CA VAL A 188 25.27 17.39 -10.07
C VAL A 188 24.73 16.46 -8.98
N ARG A 189 23.82 16.97 -8.14
CA ARG A 189 23.13 16.25 -7.07
C ARG A 189 21.65 16.30 -7.31
N LEU A 190 21.00 15.17 -7.12
CA LEU A 190 19.59 14.97 -7.34
C LEU A 190 18.96 14.45 -6.06
N SER A 191 17.89 15.10 -5.59
CA SER A 191 17.04 14.57 -4.52
C SER A 191 16.05 13.61 -5.14
N VAL A 192 16.05 12.38 -4.66
CA VAL A 192 15.14 11.33 -5.14
C VAL A 192 14.39 10.70 -3.98
N ARG A 193 13.12 10.39 -4.18
CA ARG A 193 12.31 9.60 -3.24
C ARG A 193 12.27 8.15 -3.69
N VAL A 194 12.54 7.26 -2.77
CA VAL A 194 12.76 5.84 -3.01
C VAL A 194 12.02 5.02 -1.98
N ALA A 195 11.36 3.95 -2.40
CA ALA A 195 10.99 2.85 -1.53
C ALA A 195 12.10 1.79 -1.60
N ARG A 196 12.64 1.36 -0.45
CA ARG A 196 13.75 0.37 -0.45
C ARG A 196 13.32 -0.98 -1.00
N TRP A 197 12.07 -1.31 -0.84
CA TRP A 197 11.43 -2.55 -1.32
C TRP A 197 10.94 -2.47 -2.76
N ASP A 198 10.91 -1.27 -3.36
CA ASP A 198 10.43 -1.06 -4.73
C ASP A 198 11.41 -0.16 -5.50
N LEU A 199 12.30 -0.79 -6.23
CA LEU A 199 13.24 -0.13 -7.14
C LEU A 199 12.79 -0.17 -8.61
N SER A 200 11.51 -0.46 -8.86
CA SER A 200 10.94 -0.39 -10.22
C SER A 200 10.93 1.04 -10.77
N SER A 201 10.88 2.02 -9.86
CA SER A 201 10.95 3.44 -10.19
C SER A 201 11.41 4.25 -8.98
N VAL A 202 12.00 5.43 -9.22
CA VAL A 202 12.28 6.42 -8.18
C VAL A 202 11.77 7.79 -8.63
N ASP A 203 11.31 8.61 -7.69
CA ASP A 203 10.81 9.94 -8.01
C ASP A 203 11.91 10.97 -7.83
N LEU A 204 12.20 11.74 -8.89
CA LEU A 204 13.02 12.94 -8.80
C LEU A 204 12.18 14.06 -8.19
N VAL A 205 12.69 14.71 -7.16
CA VAL A 205 12.01 15.80 -6.46
C VAL A 205 12.86 17.06 -6.42
N ASP A 206 12.20 18.20 -6.32
CA ASP A 206 12.86 19.47 -6.08
C ASP A 206 13.37 19.50 -4.63
N PRO A 207 14.69 19.69 -4.39
CA PRO A 207 15.25 19.64 -3.04
C PRO A 207 14.78 20.80 -2.12
N ARG A 208 14.17 21.85 -2.70
CA ARG A 208 13.73 23.03 -1.95
C ARG A 208 12.26 22.94 -1.54
N THR A 209 11.43 22.41 -2.44
CA THR A 209 9.97 22.35 -2.26
C THR A 209 9.46 20.96 -1.99
N GLY A 210 10.27 19.92 -2.24
CA GLY A 210 9.82 18.52 -2.20
C GLY A 210 8.85 18.15 -3.32
N ALA A 211 8.60 19.05 -4.28
CA ALA A 211 7.67 18.82 -5.39
C ALA A 211 8.19 17.71 -6.32
N HIS A 212 7.29 16.85 -6.77
CA HIS A 212 7.59 15.81 -7.75
C HIS A 212 7.93 16.46 -9.11
N LEU A 213 9.10 16.14 -9.66
CA LEU A 213 9.57 16.64 -10.95
C LEU A 213 9.34 15.62 -12.07
N CYS A 214 9.72 14.38 -11.85
CA CYS A 214 9.45 13.27 -12.76
C CYS A 214 9.79 11.93 -12.11
N THR A 215 9.25 10.86 -12.65
CA THR A 215 9.60 9.48 -12.26
C THR A 215 10.76 8.99 -13.14
N LEU A 216 11.79 8.41 -12.51
CA LEU A 216 12.96 7.83 -13.16
C LEU A 216 12.79 6.32 -13.21
N LEU A 217 13.07 5.72 -14.34
CA LEU A 217 12.98 4.27 -14.56
C LEU A 217 14.38 3.64 -14.58
N PRO A 218 14.51 2.36 -14.20
CA PRO A 218 15.76 1.63 -14.28
C PRO A 218 16.29 1.59 -15.72
N LEU A 219 17.60 1.77 -15.86
CA LEU A 219 18.27 1.69 -17.15
C LEU A 219 18.31 0.25 -17.64
N ASP A 220 17.59 -0.04 -18.70
CA ASP A 220 17.61 -1.33 -19.41
C ASP A 220 18.56 -1.26 -20.61
N LYS A 221 19.81 -1.71 -20.41
CA LYS A 221 20.83 -1.64 -21.45
C LYS A 221 20.54 -2.56 -22.65
N GLN A 222 19.89 -3.71 -22.44
CA GLN A 222 19.61 -4.67 -23.52
C GLN A 222 18.50 -4.13 -24.43
N LYS A 223 17.44 -3.60 -23.86
CA LYS A 223 16.34 -2.99 -24.65
C LYS A 223 16.76 -1.70 -25.35
N ASN A 224 17.66 -0.92 -24.74
CA ASN A 224 18.21 0.27 -25.39
C ASN A 224 19.15 -0.03 -26.56
N ALA A 225 19.86 -1.17 -26.54
CA ALA A 225 20.73 -1.60 -27.63
C ALA A 225 19.93 -2.11 -28.84
N ASP A 226 18.79 -2.74 -28.58
CA ASP A 226 17.96 -3.36 -29.63
C ASP A 226 16.92 -2.41 -30.22
N GLY A 227 16.84 -1.16 -29.76
CA GLY A 227 15.88 -0.16 -30.23
C GLY A 227 14.41 -0.53 -30.04
N VAL A 228 14.13 -1.57 -29.22
CA VAL A 228 12.79 -2.11 -29.00
C VAL A 228 12.07 -1.28 -27.94
N ARG A 229 10.97 -0.62 -28.32
CA ARG A 229 10.05 -0.01 -27.35
C ARG A 229 9.46 -1.09 -26.45
N ARG A 230 9.34 -0.78 -25.15
CA ARG A 230 8.77 -1.67 -24.15
C ARG A 230 7.35 -2.06 -24.56
N ILE A 231 7.16 -3.32 -24.99
CA ILE A 231 5.83 -3.90 -25.16
C ILE A 231 5.49 -4.58 -23.84
N LEU A 232 4.41 -4.16 -23.21
CA LEU A 232 3.86 -4.78 -22.03
C LEU A 232 3.24 -6.12 -22.39
N ALA A 233 3.75 -7.19 -21.78
CA ALA A 233 3.04 -8.45 -21.83
C ALA A 233 1.77 -8.34 -20.96
N PRO A 234 0.60 -8.77 -21.46
CA PRO A 234 -0.59 -8.87 -20.63
C PRO A 234 -0.30 -9.77 -19.44
N GLY A 235 -0.74 -9.32 -18.23
CA GLY A 235 -0.60 -10.11 -17.02
C GLY A 235 -1.23 -11.49 -17.22
N VAL A 236 -0.46 -12.53 -16.99
CA VAL A 236 -1.01 -13.89 -16.90
C VAL A 236 -1.72 -13.95 -15.57
N ASP A 237 -3.05 -13.99 -15.57
CA ASP A 237 -3.82 -14.34 -14.39
C ASP A 237 -3.37 -15.74 -13.96
N PRO A 238 -2.85 -15.90 -12.74
CA PRO A 238 -2.60 -17.23 -12.22
C PRO A 238 -3.97 -17.85 -11.92
N LEU A 239 -4.50 -18.60 -12.85
CA LEU A 239 -5.53 -19.60 -12.58
C LEU A 239 -4.91 -20.64 -11.65
N GLY A 240 -4.78 -20.28 -10.38
CA GLY A 240 -4.45 -21.20 -9.33
C GLY A 240 -5.63 -22.14 -9.18
N GLY A 241 -5.41 -23.43 -9.51
CA GLY A 241 -6.37 -24.46 -9.16
C GLY A 241 -6.70 -24.36 -7.67
N ALA A 242 -7.98 -24.43 -7.33
CA ALA A 242 -8.45 -24.39 -5.96
C ALA A 242 -7.67 -25.41 -5.12
N ALA A 243 -6.97 -24.94 -4.11
CA ALA A 243 -6.33 -25.82 -3.14
C ALA A 243 -7.41 -26.72 -2.50
N PRO A 244 -7.12 -27.99 -2.20
CA PRO A 244 -8.08 -28.86 -1.53
C PRO A 244 -8.52 -28.20 -0.23
N PRO A 245 -9.82 -28.31 0.15
CA PRO A 245 -10.36 -27.66 1.32
C PRO A 245 -9.58 -28.12 2.58
N PRO A 246 -9.11 -27.20 3.40
CA PRO A 246 -8.37 -27.51 4.61
C PRO A 246 -9.21 -28.38 5.55
N SER A 247 -8.67 -29.49 6.05
CA SER A 247 -9.42 -30.49 6.79
C SER A 247 -9.53 -30.21 8.30
N GLY A 248 -8.62 -29.43 8.85
CA GLY A 248 -8.53 -29.14 10.28
C GLY A 248 -9.19 -27.86 10.77
N ILE A 249 -9.75 -27.04 9.87
CA ILE A 249 -10.41 -25.79 10.21
C ILE A 249 -11.79 -26.05 10.86
N ALA A 250 -12.08 -25.34 11.94
CA ALA A 250 -13.37 -25.39 12.59
C ALA A 250 -14.52 -25.13 11.60
N PRO A 251 -15.65 -25.87 11.69
CA PRO A 251 -16.75 -25.74 10.74
C PRO A 251 -17.30 -24.31 10.60
N HIS A 252 -17.35 -23.57 11.68
CA HIS A 252 -17.79 -22.17 11.67
C HIS A 252 -16.86 -21.28 10.86
N LEU A 253 -15.54 -21.37 11.05
CA LEU A 253 -14.58 -20.59 10.28
C LEU A 253 -14.61 -20.95 8.79
N ARG A 254 -14.82 -22.23 8.46
CA ARG A 254 -14.99 -22.66 7.07
C ARG A 254 -16.22 -22.01 6.41
N ALA A 255 -17.33 -21.91 7.13
CA ALA A 255 -18.52 -21.21 6.64
C ALA A 255 -18.23 -19.72 6.39
N LEU A 256 -17.55 -19.03 7.34
CA LEU A 256 -17.14 -17.63 7.17
C LEU A 256 -16.23 -17.42 5.95
N MET A 257 -15.30 -18.34 5.69
CA MET A 257 -14.43 -18.27 4.51
C MET A 257 -15.21 -18.46 3.20
N GLN A 258 -16.21 -19.33 3.18
CA GLN A 258 -17.09 -19.51 2.02
C GLN A 258 -17.92 -18.25 1.76
N ASP A 259 -18.49 -17.67 2.80
CA ASP A 259 -19.28 -16.43 2.71
C ASP A 259 -18.42 -15.27 2.25
N TYR A 260 -17.18 -15.17 2.74
CA TYR A 260 -16.22 -14.16 2.30
C TYR A 260 -15.86 -14.33 0.82
N ALA A 261 -15.52 -15.54 0.39
CA ALA A 261 -15.24 -15.83 -1.01
C ALA A 261 -16.42 -15.51 -1.93
N ALA A 262 -17.67 -15.78 -1.49
CA ALA A 262 -18.88 -15.47 -2.24
C ALA A 262 -19.19 -13.97 -2.29
N SER A 263 -18.65 -13.16 -1.37
CA SER A 263 -18.89 -11.72 -1.31
C SER A 263 -18.24 -10.92 -2.44
N GLY A 264 -17.25 -11.50 -3.16
CA GLY A 264 -16.44 -10.81 -4.18
C GLY A 264 -15.49 -9.76 -3.61
N LEU A 265 -15.33 -9.69 -2.28
CA LEU A 265 -14.32 -8.83 -1.66
C LEU A 265 -12.91 -9.30 -2.04
N PRO A 266 -11.96 -8.37 -2.24
CA PRO A 266 -10.61 -8.75 -2.64
C PRO A 266 -9.93 -9.57 -1.55
N PRO A 267 -9.13 -10.59 -1.91
CA PRO A 267 -8.33 -11.35 -0.96
C PRO A 267 -7.29 -10.44 -0.27
N ALA A 268 -6.70 -10.93 0.82
CA ALA A 268 -5.54 -10.28 1.41
C ALA A 268 -4.34 -10.43 0.48
N TYR A 269 -3.74 -9.31 0.09
CA TYR A 269 -2.52 -9.30 -0.71
C TYR A 269 -1.29 -9.24 0.18
N LEU A 270 -0.29 -10.03 -0.14
CA LEU A 270 1.06 -9.85 0.36
C LEU A 270 1.79 -8.82 -0.51
N PRO A 271 2.75 -8.04 0.05
CA PRO A 271 3.64 -7.23 -0.77
C PRO A 271 4.30 -8.16 -1.80
N ARG A 272 4.10 -7.89 -3.08
CA ARG A 272 4.80 -8.61 -4.14
C ARG A 272 6.11 -7.88 -4.38
N ASP A 273 7.19 -8.61 -4.59
CA ASP A 273 8.39 -8.05 -5.19
C ASP A 273 7.98 -7.43 -6.53
N THR A 274 8.02 -6.11 -6.58
CA THR A 274 7.42 -5.28 -7.65
C THR A 274 8.20 -5.36 -8.97
N SER A 275 9.02 -6.38 -9.17
CA SER A 275 9.72 -6.58 -10.46
C SER A 275 8.79 -6.88 -11.64
N VAL A 276 7.47 -7.07 -11.44
CA VAL A 276 6.55 -7.54 -12.48
C VAL A 276 5.32 -6.64 -12.74
N GLN A 277 5.00 -5.65 -11.89
CA GLN A 277 3.78 -4.83 -12.11
C GLN A 277 4.03 -3.33 -12.16
N ALA A 278 4.69 -2.87 -13.21
CA ALA A 278 4.54 -1.48 -13.64
C ALA A 278 4.09 -1.51 -15.10
N ASN A 279 2.79 -1.49 -15.32
CA ASN A 279 2.23 -0.94 -16.57
C ASN A 279 0.72 -1.11 -16.67
N GLU A 280 0.00 -0.20 -16.07
CA GLU A 280 -1.25 0.25 -16.66
C GLU A 280 -1.00 1.66 -17.17
N SER A 281 -0.73 1.76 -18.45
CA SER A 281 -0.60 3.01 -19.19
C SER A 281 -1.98 3.57 -19.48
N SER A 282 -2.18 4.83 -19.13
CA SER A 282 -3.26 5.64 -19.66
C SER A 282 -3.13 5.71 -21.20
N PRO A 283 -4.21 5.65 -21.96
CA PRO A 283 -4.15 5.86 -23.41
C PRO A 283 -3.81 7.32 -23.68
N ASP A 284 -2.70 7.53 -24.39
CA ASP A 284 -2.39 8.81 -25.03
C ASP A 284 -3.50 9.09 -26.06
N LEU A 285 -4.24 10.15 -25.81
CA LEU A 285 -5.09 10.77 -26.82
C LEU A 285 -4.19 11.60 -27.74
N ASP A 286 -3.77 10.98 -28.82
CA ASP A 286 -3.25 11.69 -29.98
C ASP A 286 -4.35 12.58 -30.57
N LEU A 287 -4.21 13.87 -30.34
CA LEU A 287 -4.92 14.89 -31.10
C LEU A 287 -3.94 15.49 -32.10
N ASP A 288 -3.68 14.75 -33.19
CA ASP A 288 -3.22 15.31 -34.42
C ASP A 288 -4.46 15.86 -35.15
N ALA A 289 -4.60 17.17 -35.18
CA ALA A 289 -5.46 17.86 -36.12
C ALA A 289 -4.60 18.86 -36.89
N GLU A 290 -4.12 18.38 -38.00
CA GLU A 290 -3.69 19.24 -39.08
C GLU A 290 -4.88 20.11 -39.53
N GLY A 291 -4.61 21.37 -39.72
CA GLY A 291 -5.54 22.36 -40.29
C GLY A 291 -4.77 23.49 -40.93
N ASP A 292 -4.15 23.17 -42.06
CA ASP A 292 -3.73 24.14 -43.05
C ASP A 292 -4.96 24.93 -43.51
N ALA A 293 -4.91 26.23 -43.40
CA ALA A 293 -5.72 27.15 -44.25
C ALA A 293 -4.98 28.47 -44.43
N ASP A 294 -4.27 28.49 -45.50
CA ASP A 294 -3.90 29.62 -46.29
C ASP A 294 -5.13 30.52 -46.61
N LEU A 295 -5.02 31.82 -46.45
CA LEU A 295 -5.75 32.84 -47.24
C LEU A 295 -5.14 34.25 -47.05
N THR A 296 -4.33 34.58 -48.01
CA THR A 296 -4.15 35.84 -48.75
C THR A 296 -4.99 37.06 -48.37
N ASP A 297 -4.26 38.19 -48.31
CA ASP A 297 -4.51 39.55 -48.86
C ASP A 297 -5.91 40.18 -48.73
N GLN A 298 -5.98 41.32 -48.15
CA GLN A 298 -6.19 42.59 -48.86
C GLN A 298 -6.28 43.82 -47.94
N GLU A 299 -5.43 44.76 -48.26
CA GLU A 299 -5.52 46.21 -48.17
C GLU A 299 -6.90 46.84 -47.91
N ASN A 300 -6.98 47.85 -47.13
CA ASN A 300 -7.31 49.27 -47.41
C ASN A 300 -7.92 49.98 -46.21
N GLU A 301 -7.42 51.21 -46.07
CA GLU A 301 -7.82 52.41 -45.37
C GLU A 301 -7.65 52.49 -43.89
#